data_30240e6186da9893c572193fb6314a4c
#
_entry.id   30240e6186da9893c572193fb6314a4c
#
_cell.length_a   1.000
_cell.length_b   1.000
_cell.length_c   1.000
_cell.angle_alpha   90.00
_cell.angle_beta   90.00
_cell.angle_gamma   90.00
#
_symmetry.space_group_name_H-M   'P 1'
#
loop_
_entity.id
_entity.type
_entity.pdbx_description
1 polymer ?
#
loop_
_entity_poly.entity_id
_entity_poly.type
_entity_poly.pdbx_seq_one_letter_code
_entity_poly.pdbx_strand_id
1 'polypeptide(L)'
;IALEGYGPLTVACARSTLGAIALSALVVALGRPMPDRAVIKHLVLIGALNTALPFTLLSWGQQYVPSAFAGISMAALPLVVLPLAHFFSDEPLSARRFAGVAVGFLGAIVLIGPAALKIGEGMAPLGQIACLAATVSYAVSSILTRRCPPIDPITMAAATLIVGSIILIPPTLAIEGLPGWEGLRPGLAVLVLGFLPTALANLLRVIVIRSAGSVFMTLVNYQVPLWSVVFGAFVLREDLPFRFFAALGLILCGLAVSQWRKPIRFFGRRA
;
A
#
# COMPACT_ATOMS: atom_id res chain seq x y z
N ILE A 1 12.10 -1.97 13.38
CA ILE A 1 12.11 -3.19 14.24
C ILE A 1 12.43 -4.42 13.40
N ALA A 2 11.63 -4.81 12.40
CA ALA A 2 11.90 -6.04 11.62
C ALA A 2 13.28 -6.01 10.94
N LEU A 3 13.67 -4.85 10.39
CA LEU A 3 14.96 -4.64 9.73
C LEU A 3 16.15 -4.54 10.72
N GLU A 4 15.92 -4.57 12.03
CA GLU A 4 16.99 -4.64 13.02
C GLU A 4 17.62 -6.05 13.07
N GLY A 5 16.86 -7.09 12.70
CA GLY A 5 17.33 -8.48 12.71
C GLY A 5 17.34 -9.15 11.33
N TYR A 6 16.51 -8.70 10.41
CA TYR A 6 16.35 -9.35 9.09
C TYR A 6 16.70 -8.42 7.96
N GLY A 7 17.27 -8.96 6.89
CA GLY A 7 17.51 -8.23 5.66
C GLY A 7 16.20 -7.80 4.96
N PRO A 8 16.28 -6.80 4.06
CA PRO A 8 15.09 -6.26 3.39
C PRO A 8 14.33 -7.26 2.53
N LEU A 9 15.04 -8.17 1.86
CA LEU A 9 14.41 -9.24 1.07
C LEU A 9 13.73 -10.28 1.96
N THR A 10 14.38 -10.65 3.08
CA THR A 10 13.81 -11.56 4.09
C THR A 10 12.53 -10.98 4.67
N VAL A 11 12.50 -9.71 5.03
CA VAL A 11 11.29 -9.05 5.54
C VAL A 11 10.19 -9.03 4.48
N ALA A 12 10.52 -8.67 3.23
CA ALA A 12 9.57 -8.65 2.12
C ALA A 12 9.01 -10.05 1.81
N CYS A 13 9.87 -11.06 1.77
CA CYS A 13 9.52 -12.45 1.51
C CYS A 13 8.67 -13.03 2.65
N ALA A 14 9.14 -12.92 3.90
CA ALA A 14 8.47 -13.49 5.06
C ALA A 14 7.07 -12.91 5.25
N ARG A 15 6.90 -11.57 5.19
CA ARG A 15 5.56 -10.95 5.31
C ARG A 15 4.60 -11.38 4.19
N SER A 16 5.12 -11.53 2.95
CA SER A 16 4.31 -11.98 1.81
C SER A 16 3.88 -13.43 1.99
N THR A 17 4.80 -14.30 2.40
CA THR A 17 4.55 -15.73 2.62
C THR A 17 3.57 -15.97 3.76
N LEU A 18 3.75 -15.30 4.90
CA LEU A 18 2.80 -15.35 6.01
C LEU A 18 1.41 -14.89 5.60
N GLY A 19 1.33 -13.78 4.87
CA GLY A 19 0.07 -13.27 4.34
C GLY A 19 -0.57 -14.22 3.34
N ALA A 20 0.22 -14.83 2.46
CA ALA A 20 -0.24 -15.84 1.50
C ALA A 20 -0.80 -17.07 2.21
N ILE A 21 -0.12 -17.58 3.23
CA ILE A 21 -0.59 -18.72 4.04
C ILE A 21 -1.91 -18.38 4.72
N ALA A 22 -1.99 -17.22 5.38
CA ALA A 22 -3.20 -16.80 6.09
C ALA A 22 -4.42 -16.68 5.16
N LEU A 23 -4.25 -16.00 4.01
CA LEU A 23 -5.35 -15.83 3.07
C LEU A 23 -5.69 -17.13 2.32
N SER A 24 -4.71 -18.00 2.05
CA SER A 24 -4.97 -19.33 1.47
C SER A 24 -5.76 -20.20 2.43
N ALA A 25 -5.41 -20.20 3.71
CA ALA A 25 -6.22 -20.88 4.74
C ALA A 25 -7.65 -20.34 4.78
N LEU A 26 -7.85 -19.02 4.64
CA LEU A 26 -9.18 -18.42 4.59
C LEU A 26 -9.94 -18.82 3.32
N VAL A 27 -9.28 -18.90 2.15
CA VAL A 27 -9.88 -19.39 0.89
C VAL A 27 -10.42 -20.81 1.09
N VAL A 28 -9.61 -21.70 1.66
CA VAL A 28 -9.97 -23.09 1.91
C VAL A 28 -11.11 -23.18 2.94
N ALA A 29 -10.98 -22.49 4.08
CA ALA A 29 -11.96 -22.52 5.17
C ALA A 29 -13.34 -22.01 4.73
N LEU A 30 -13.39 -21.04 3.80
CA LEU A 30 -14.64 -20.49 3.28
C LEU A 30 -15.10 -21.15 1.97
N GLY A 31 -14.41 -22.18 1.48
CA GLY A 31 -14.75 -22.88 0.24
C GLY A 31 -14.79 -21.95 -0.99
N ARG A 32 -13.90 -20.95 -1.06
CA ARG A 32 -13.87 -19.97 -2.16
C ARG A 32 -13.36 -20.61 -3.45
N PRO A 33 -13.88 -20.19 -4.63
CA PRO A 33 -13.47 -20.77 -5.90
C PRO A 33 -12.00 -20.46 -6.20
N MET A 34 -11.32 -21.42 -6.79
CA MET A 34 -9.95 -21.23 -7.30
C MET A 34 -9.95 -20.31 -8.53
N PRO A 35 -8.83 -19.60 -8.82
CA PRO A 35 -8.74 -18.70 -9.96
C PRO A 35 -8.80 -19.48 -11.27
N ASP A 36 -9.59 -18.99 -12.22
CA ASP A 36 -9.64 -19.52 -13.57
C ASP A 36 -8.33 -19.22 -14.32
N ARG A 37 -7.96 -20.07 -15.30
CA ARG A 37 -6.75 -19.88 -16.13
C ARG A 37 -6.72 -18.54 -16.83
N ALA A 38 -7.87 -18.01 -17.22
CA ALA A 38 -8.01 -16.71 -17.88
C ALA A 38 -7.49 -15.53 -17.03
N VAL A 39 -7.56 -15.63 -15.69
CA VAL A 39 -7.13 -14.56 -14.80
C VAL A 39 -5.69 -14.70 -14.30
N ILE A 40 -5.02 -15.84 -14.53
CA ILE A 40 -3.67 -16.11 -13.98
C ILE A 40 -2.67 -15.04 -14.40
N LYS A 41 -2.66 -14.64 -15.68
CA LYS A 41 -1.76 -13.58 -16.16
C LYS A 41 -1.95 -12.26 -15.41
N HIS A 42 -3.19 -11.89 -15.13
CA HIS A 42 -3.51 -10.70 -14.34
C HIS A 42 -3.01 -10.83 -12.90
N LEU A 43 -3.21 -12.01 -12.28
CA LEU A 43 -2.78 -12.28 -10.91
C LEU A 43 -1.26 -12.25 -10.78
N VAL A 44 -0.52 -12.80 -11.77
CA VAL A 44 0.95 -12.74 -11.80
C VAL A 44 1.43 -11.30 -11.89
N LEU A 45 0.88 -10.52 -12.80
CA LEU A 45 1.27 -9.12 -12.97
C LEU A 45 0.91 -8.27 -11.74
N ILE A 46 -0.29 -8.47 -11.19
CA ILE A 46 -0.72 -7.76 -9.97
C ILE A 46 0.15 -8.19 -8.78
N GLY A 47 0.43 -9.48 -8.60
CA GLY A 47 1.27 -9.98 -7.50
C GLY A 47 2.70 -9.43 -7.58
N ALA A 48 3.28 -9.38 -8.76
CA ALA A 48 4.59 -8.78 -8.97
C ALA A 48 4.60 -7.28 -8.61
N LEU A 49 3.62 -6.51 -9.13
CA LEU A 49 3.55 -5.06 -8.97
C LEU A 49 2.92 -4.58 -7.66
N ASN A 50 2.15 -5.42 -6.97
CA ASN A 50 1.54 -5.08 -5.68
C ASN A 50 2.34 -5.58 -4.48
N THR A 51 3.15 -6.61 -4.66
CA THR A 51 3.80 -7.33 -3.55
C THR A 51 5.30 -7.39 -3.74
N ALA A 52 5.80 -8.15 -4.74
CA ALA A 52 7.23 -8.42 -4.86
C ALA A 52 8.04 -7.15 -5.08
N LEU A 53 7.75 -6.41 -6.14
CA LEU A 53 8.50 -5.21 -6.51
C LEU A 53 8.42 -4.10 -5.46
N PRO A 54 7.22 -3.64 -5.01
CA PRO A 54 7.17 -2.54 -4.08
C PRO A 54 7.66 -2.90 -2.68
N PHE A 55 7.49 -4.13 -2.19
CA PHE A 55 8.02 -4.52 -0.89
C PHE A 55 9.54 -4.53 -0.89
N THR A 56 10.17 -5.05 -1.96
CA THR A 56 11.62 -5.01 -2.13
C THR A 56 12.12 -3.56 -2.20
N LEU A 57 11.51 -2.73 -3.06
CA LEU A 57 11.92 -1.35 -3.25
C LEU A 57 11.77 -0.51 -1.98
N LEU A 58 10.68 -0.69 -1.23
CA LEU A 58 10.46 0.03 0.03
C LEU A 58 11.40 -0.47 1.12
N SER A 59 11.56 -1.79 1.29
CA SER A 59 12.45 -2.34 2.30
C SER A 59 13.90 -1.96 2.04
N TRP A 60 14.33 -1.98 0.77
CA TRP A 60 15.66 -1.55 0.39
C TRP A 60 15.83 -0.03 0.50
N GLY A 61 14.89 0.75 -0.02
CA GLY A 61 14.95 2.21 0.02
C GLY A 61 15.01 2.76 1.44
N GLN A 62 14.23 2.19 2.37
CA GLN A 62 14.18 2.60 3.77
C GLN A 62 15.47 2.36 4.57
N GLN A 63 16.46 1.68 4.00
CA GLN A 63 17.80 1.62 4.58
C GLN A 63 18.58 2.94 4.40
N TYR A 64 18.22 3.74 3.38
CA TYR A 64 18.95 4.93 2.98
C TYR A 64 18.15 6.23 3.15
N VAL A 65 16.82 6.11 3.36
CA VAL A 65 15.95 7.28 3.55
C VAL A 65 15.15 7.17 4.84
N PRO A 66 14.82 8.31 5.49
CA PRO A 66 13.92 8.31 6.63
C PRO A 66 12.56 7.72 6.28
N SER A 67 11.91 7.03 7.24
CA SER A 67 10.55 6.50 7.10
C SER A 67 9.53 7.59 6.71
N ALA A 68 9.78 8.83 7.11
CA ALA A 68 9.02 10.01 6.72
C ALA A 68 8.98 10.21 5.20
N PHE A 69 10.11 10.00 4.48
CA PHE A 69 10.13 10.10 3.02
C PHE A 69 9.31 8.99 2.35
N ALA A 70 9.43 7.75 2.84
CA ALA A 70 8.59 6.65 2.37
C ALA A 70 7.09 6.96 2.57
N GLY A 71 6.73 7.57 3.70
CA GLY A 71 5.38 8.05 3.97
C GLY A 71 4.87 9.09 2.97
N ILE A 72 5.71 10.09 2.62
CA ILE A 72 5.37 11.09 1.57
C ILE A 72 5.20 10.42 0.22
N SER A 73 6.12 9.52 -0.15
CA SER A 73 6.04 8.78 -1.41
C SER A 73 4.73 8.02 -1.52
N MET A 74 4.28 7.36 -0.45
CA MET A 74 2.98 6.68 -0.43
C MET A 74 1.80 7.66 -0.43
N ALA A 75 1.90 8.82 0.20
CA ALA A 75 0.89 9.86 0.14
C ALA A 75 0.76 10.48 -1.28
N ALA A 76 1.80 10.38 -2.12
CA ALA A 76 1.75 10.77 -3.52
C ALA A 76 0.99 9.76 -4.42
N LEU A 77 0.67 8.56 -3.92
CA LEU A 77 -0.01 7.51 -4.69
C LEU A 77 -1.28 8.00 -5.41
N PRO A 78 -2.19 8.78 -4.80
CA PRO A 78 -3.37 9.27 -5.50
C PRO A 78 -3.06 10.18 -6.69
N LEU A 79 -1.95 10.94 -6.66
CA LEU A 79 -1.53 11.79 -7.77
C LEU A 79 -1.13 10.96 -9.00
N VAL A 80 -0.59 9.75 -8.77
CA VAL A 80 -0.21 8.81 -9.85
C VAL A 80 -1.42 7.99 -10.31
N VAL A 81 -2.25 7.51 -9.37
CA VAL A 81 -3.43 6.68 -9.69
C VAL A 81 -4.47 7.48 -10.46
N LEU A 82 -4.68 8.76 -10.14
CA LEU A 82 -5.74 9.57 -10.72
C LEU A 82 -5.65 9.68 -12.26
N PRO A 83 -4.51 10.08 -12.87
CA PRO A 83 -4.37 10.06 -14.32
C PRO A 83 -4.42 8.64 -14.90
N LEU A 84 -3.77 7.65 -14.26
CA LEU A 84 -3.83 6.27 -14.73
C LEU A 84 -5.27 5.72 -14.74
N ALA A 85 -6.05 6.02 -13.71
CA ALA A 85 -7.46 5.61 -13.64
C ALA A 85 -8.29 6.26 -14.74
N HIS A 86 -7.99 7.51 -15.10
CA HIS A 86 -8.68 8.21 -16.19
C HIS A 86 -8.41 7.57 -17.55
N PHE A 87 -7.15 7.27 -17.87
CA PHE A 87 -6.78 6.74 -19.18
C PHE A 87 -6.97 5.20 -19.30
N PHE A 88 -6.84 4.49 -18.22
CA PHE A 88 -6.79 3.04 -18.20
C PHE A 88 -7.86 2.36 -17.33
N SER A 89 -8.87 3.08 -16.85
CA SER A 89 -9.97 2.53 -16.05
C SER A 89 -11.27 3.24 -16.35
N ASP A 90 -12.32 2.91 -15.62
CA ASP A 90 -13.66 3.48 -15.68
C ASP A 90 -13.86 4.70 -14.75
N GLU A 91 -12.76 5.30 -14.28
CA GLU A 91 -12.78 6.38 -13.29
C GLU A 91 -12.39 7.73 -13.91
N PRO A 92 -13.35 8.56 -14.38
CA PRO A 92 -13.04 9.80 -15.06
C PRO A 92 -12.33 10.81 -14.16
N LEU A 93 -11.32 11.46 -14.72
CA LEU A 93 -10.65 12.60 -14.10
C LEU A 93 -11.62 13.78 -13.99
N SER A 94 -11.69 14.41 -12.83
CA SER A 94 -12.40 15.68 -12.67
C SER A 94 -11.48 16.67 -11.94
N ALA A 95 -11.59 17.96 -12.32
CA ALA A 95 -10.82 19.03 -11.68
C ALA A 95 -10.97 19.01 -10.14
N ARG A 96 -12.17 18.69 -9.65
CA ARG A 96 -12.45 18.58 -8.23
C ARG A 96 -11.70 17.42 -7.57
N ARG A 97 -11.68 16.23 -8.19
CA ARG A 97 -10.91 15.09 -7.67
C ARG A 97 -9.42 15.42 -7.63
N PHE A 98 -8.91 16.04 -8.70
CA PHE A 98 -7.52 16.47 -8.74
C PHE A 98 -7.20 17.49 -7.65
N ALA A 99 -8.02 18.54 -7.49
CA ALA A 99 -7.85 19.54 -6.43
C ALA A 99 -7.87 18.91 -5.04
N GLY A 100 -8.83 18.02 -4.75
CA GLY A 100 -8.91 17.32 -3.47
C GLY A 100 -7.69 16.45 -3.18
N VAL A 101 -7.19 15.73 -4.19
CA VAL A 101 -5.97 14.92 -4.10
C VAL A 101 -4.74 15.82 -3.85
N ALA A 102 -4.61 16.94 -4.57
CA ALA A 102 -3.51 17.88 -4.39
C ALA A 102 -3.51 18.51 -2.99
N VAL A 103 -4.68 18.93 -2.48
CA VAL A 103 -4.81 19.47 -1.12
C VAL A 103 -4.46 18.42 -0.07
N GLY A 104 -4.93 17.17 -0.22
CA GLY A 104 -4.58 16.08 0.69
C GLY A 104 -3.08 15.76 0.70
N PHE A 105 -2.44 15.79 -0.46
CA PHE A 105 -1.00 15.60 -0.59
C PHE A 105 -0.19 16.73 0.07
N LEU A 106 -0.61 17.99 -0.12
CA LEU A 106 -0.02 19.12 0.60
C LEU A 106 -0.13 18.94 2.12
N GLY A 107 -1.27 18.45 2.60
CA GLY A 107 -1.43 18.10 4.02
C GLY A 107 -0.43 17.05 4.50
N ALA A 108 -0.16 16.02 3.70
CA ALA A 108 0.85 15.01 4.02
C ALA A 108 2.27 15.62 4.08
N ILE A 109 2.62 16.51 3.13
CA ILE A 109 3.90 17.23 3.15
C ILE A 109 4.03 18.12 4.40
N VAL A 110 2.99 18.86 4.77
CA VAL A 110 2.96 19.69 5.98
C VAL A 110 3.17 18.85 7.23
N LEU A 111 2.52 17.68 7.32
CA LEU A 111 2.63 16.78 8.47
C LEU A 111 4.06 16.27 8.64
N ILE A 112 4.63 15.73 7.59
CA ILE A 112 5.94 15.07 7.62
C ILE A 112 7.06 16.13 7.70
N GLY A 113 6.84 17.28 7.09
CA GLY A 113 7.74 18.44 7.14
C GLY A 113 8.79 18.46 6.03
N PRO A 114 9.42 19.64 5.81
CA PRO A 114 10.29 19.87 4.65
C PRO A 114 11.62 19.10 4.71
N ALA A 115 12.04 18.66 5.89
CA ALA A 115 13.28 17.89 6.03
C ALA A 115 13.28 16.57 5.25
N ALA A 116 12.11 15.96 5.08
CA ALA A 116 11.97 14.72 4.34
C ALA A 116 12.01 14.90 2.81
N LEU A 117 11.93 16.14 2.32
CA LEU A 117 12.04 16.45 0.89
C LEU A 117 13.47 16.78 0.45
N LYS A 118 14.42 16.84 1.39
CA LYS A 118 15.80 17.08 1.05
C LYS A 118 16.38 15.89 0.28
N ILE A 119 17.09 16.19 -0.80
CA ILE A 119 17.90 15.19 -1.50
C ILE A 119 19.10 14.92 -0.61
N GLY A 120 19.24 13.65 -0.18
CA GLY A 120 20.37 13.22 0.64
C GLY A 120 21.64 12.99 -0.21
N GLU A 121 22.72 12.65 0.47
CA GLU A 121 24.00 12.29 -0.14
C GLU A 121 24.18 10.78 -0.26
N GLY A 122 25.16 10.32 -1.01
CA GLY A 122 25.49 8.91 -1.16
C GLY A 122 24.37 8.08 -1.80
N MET A 123 23.86 7.07 -1.09
CA MET A 123 22.80 6.17 -1.57
C MET A 123 21.37 6.72 -1.36
N ALA A 124 21.21 7.83 -0.64
CA ALA A 124 19.89 8.37 -0.33
C ALA A 124 19.05 8.75 -1.58
N PRO A 125 19.61 9.36 -2.65
CA PRO A 125 18.84 9.61 -3.88
C PRO A 125 18.28 8.33 -4.52
N LEU A 126 19.06 7.26 -4.53
CA LEU A 126 18.59 5.95 -5.04
C LEU A 126 17.50 5.36 -4.15
N GLY A 127 17.62 5.50 -2.82
CA GLY A 127 16.56 5.13 -1.87
C GLY A 127 15.26 5.91 -2.10
N GLN A 128 15.37 7.21 -2.40
CA GLN A 128 14.23 8.05 -2.75
C GLN A 128 13.55 7.59 -4.06
N ILE A 129 14.35 7.30 -5.10
CA ILE A 129 13.86 6.76 -6.37
C ILE A 129 13.16 5.41 -6.15
N ALA A 130 13.72 4.53 -5.33
CA ALA A 130 13.10 3.24 -5.01
C ALA A 130 11.73 3.41 -4.34
N CYS A 131 11.58 4.33 -3.38
CA CYS A 131 10.30 4.63 -2.75
C CYS A 131 9.27 5.17 -3.75
N LEU A 132 9.68 6.06 -4.65
CA LEU A 132 8.81 6.59 -5.71
C LEU A 132 8.45 5.51 -6.73
N ALA A 133 9.39 4.66 -7.13
CA ALA A 133 9.12 3.53 -8.03
C ALA A 133 8.14 2.52 -7.40
N ALA A 134 8.23 2.27 -6.09
CA ALA A 134 7.26 1.47 -5.35
C ALA A 134 5.86 2.10 -5.42
N THR A 135 5.75 3.43 -5.27
CA THR A 135 4.48 4.15 -5.39
C THR A 135 3.87 4.00 -6.79
N VAL A 136 4.67 4.14 -7.83
CA VAL A 136 4.23 3.92 -9.23
C VAL A 136 3.78 2.46 -9.42
N SER A 137 4.53 1.50 -8.89
CA SER A 137 4.18 0.08 -8.95
C SER A 137 2.81 -0.20 -8.30
N TYR A 138 2.55 0.35 -7.11
CA TYR A 138 1.24 0.28 -6.46
C TYR A 138 0.13 0.95 -7.27
N ALA A 139 0.42 2.08 -7.92
CA ALA A 139 -0.54 2.77 -8.76
C ALA A 139 -0.97 1.90 -9.94
N VAL A 140 -0.01 1.35 -10.68
CA VAL A 140 -0.27 0.45 -11.81
C VAL A 140 -1.02 -0.81 -11.34
N SER A 141 -0.58 -1.43 -10.23
CA SER A 141 -1.26 -2.61 -9.69
C SER A 141 -2.71 -2.32 -9.27
N SER A 142 -3.02 -1.10 -8.81
CA SER A 142 -4.39 -0.70 -8.46
C SER A 142 -5.31 -0.69 -9.67
N ILE A 143 -4.82 -0.16 -10.79
CA ILE A 143 -5.56 -0.15 -12.07
C ILE A 143 -5.76 -1.59 -12.58
N LEU A 144 -4.71 -2.40 -12.56
CA LEU A 144 -4.81 -3.81 -12.98
C LEU A 144 -5.78 -4.59 -12.09
N THR A 145 -5.79 -4.34 -10.78
CA THR A 145 -6.75 -4.93 -9.84
C THR A 145 -8.18 -4.54 -10.19
N ARG A 146 -8.42 -3.26 -10.53
CA ARG A 146 -9.74 -2.77 -10.95
C ARG A 146 -10.21 -3.41 -12.25
N ARG A 147 -9.32 -3.58 -13.21
CA ARG A 147 -9.58 -4.13 -14.55
C ARG A 147 -9.50 -5.67 -14.63
N CYS A 148 -9.06 -6.34 -13.58
CA CYS A 148 -9.01 -7.80 -13.54
C CYS A 148 -10.42 -8.39 -13.81
N PRO A 149 -10.54 -9.43 -14.65
CA PRO A 149 -11.82 -10.11 -14.85
C PRO A 149 -12.48 -10.55 -13.53
N PRO A 150 -13.75 -10.91 -13.53
CA PRO A 150 -14.47 -11.33 -12.33
C PRO A 150 -13.73 -12.47 -11.62
N ILE A 151 -13.43 -12.28 -10.34
CA ILE A 151 -12.78 -13.25 -9.44
C ILE A 151 -13.20 -12.92 -8.01
N ASP A 152 -13.30 -13.95 -7.16
CA ASP A 152 -13.52 -13.76 -5.73
C ASP A 152 -12.41 -12.89 -5.11
N PRO A 153 -12.73 -11.85 -4.32
CA PRO A 153 -11.74 -10.95 -3.76
C PRO A 153 -10.76 -11.62 -2.79
N ILE A 154 -11.19 -12.64 -2.04
CA ILE A 154 -10.33 -13.36 -1.09
C ILE A 154 -9.33 -14.20 -1.87
N THR A 155 -9.80 -14.92 -2.89
CA THR A 155 -8.97 -15.70 -3.80
C THR A 155 -7.97 -14.81 -4.53
N MET A 156 -8.40 -13.63 -5.01
CA MET A 156 -7.50 -12.67 -5.65
C MET A 156 -6.41 -12.18 -4.69
N ALA A 157 -6.79 -11.81 -3.47
CA ALA A 157 -5.84 -11.34 -2.47
C ALA A 157 -4.83 -12.43 -2.08
N ALA A 158 -5.28 -13.69 -1.90
CA ALA A 158 -4.40 -14.83 -1.64
C ALA A 158 -3.44 -15.08 -2.81
N ALA A 159 -3.98 -15.17 -4.03
CA ALA A 159 -3.19 -15.47 -5.23
C ALA A 159 -2.11 -14.41 -5.50
N THR A 160 -2.40 -13.13 -5.31
CA THR A 160 -1.42 -12.06 -5.50
C THR A 160 -0.28 -12.11 -4.46
N LEU A 161 -0.56 -12.52 -3.22
CA LEU A 161 0.48 -12.74 -2.20
C LEU A 161 1.29 -14.01 -2.48
N ILE A 162 0.66 -15.10 -2.95
CA ILE A 162 1.36 -16.32 -3.38
C ILE A 162 2.35 -16.00 -4.48
N VAL A 163 1.92 -15.27 -5.52
CA VAL A 163 2.79 -14.85 -6.63
C VAL A 163 3.94 -13.98 -6.10
N GLY A 164 3.64 -13.01 -5.24
CA GLY A 164 4.68 -12.18 -4.62
C GLY A 164 5.71 -13.00 -3.86
N SER A 165 5.28 -14.00 -3.08
CA SER A 165 6.15 -14.91 -2.34
C SER A 165 7.02 -15.75 -3.27
N ILE A 166 6.43 -16.34 -4.31
CA ILE A 166 7.16 -17.14 -5.31
C ILE A 166 8.27 -16.32 -6.00
N ILE A 167 7.98 -15.05 -6.32
CA ILE A 167 8.96 -14.15 -6.93
C ILE A 167 10.07 -13.77 -5.94
N LEU A 168 9.73 -13.59 -4.65
CA LEU A 168 10.68 -13.12 -3.64
C LEU A 168 11.56 -14.23 -3.05
N ILE A 169 11.11 -15.47 -2.99
CA ILE A 169 11.87 -16.60 -2.42
C ILE A 169 13.23 -16.78 -3.08
N PRO A 170 13.37 -16.89 -4.43
CA PRO A 170 14.66 -17.12 -5.05
C PRO A 170 15.71 -16.03 -4.75
N PRO A 171 15.43 -14.73 -4.93
CA PRO A 171 16.41 -13.69 -4.63
C PRO A 171 16.73 -13.59 -3.13
N THR A 172 15.75 -13.84 -2.24
CA THR A 172 16.01 -13.87 -0.79
C THR A 172 17.01 -14.95 -0.45
N LEU A 173 16.81 -16.17 -0.93
CA LEU A 173 17.71 -17.28 -0.67
C LEU A 173 19.10 -17.10 -1.30
N ALA A 174 19.16 -16.46 -2.46
CA ALA A 174 20.43 -16.23 -3.16
C ALA A 174 21.29 -15.12 -2.53
N ILE A 175 20.66 -14.08 -1.99
CA ILE A 175 21.35 -12.87 -1.51
C ILE A 175 21.49 -12.86 0.02
N GLU A 176 20.43 -13.21 0.75
CA GLU A 176 20.40 -13.15 2.23
C GLU A 176 20.47 -14.54 2.89
N GLY A 177 20.30 -15.60 2.10
CA GLY A 177 20.36 -16.99 2.59
C GLY A 177 19.04 -17.43 3.26
N LEU A 178 19.11 -18.56 3.96
CA LEU A 178 17.98 -19.07 4.74
C LEU A 178 17.77 -18.21 5.98
N PRO A 179 16.57 -17.64 6.18
CA PRO A 179 16.31 -16.82 7.36
C PRO A 179 16.31 -17.68 8.63
N GLY A 180 17.15 -17.30 9.59
CA GLY A 180 17.15 -17.86 10.93
C GLY A 180 16.13 -17.14 11.84
N TRP A 181 16.07 -17.55 13.12
CA TRP A 181 15.32 -16.82 14.13
C TRP A 181 16.21 -15.77 14.80
N GLU A 182 15.99 -14.50 14.48
CA GLU A 182 16.80 -13.36 14.95
C GLU A 182 16.26 -12.74 16.27
N GLY A 183 15.53 -13.54 17.03
CA GLY A 183 15.01 -13.14 18.33
C GLY A 183 13.54 -12.74 18.34
N LEU A 184 13.02 -12.58 19.57
CA LEU A 184 11.58 -12.39 19.77
C LEU A 184 11.06 -11.08 19.16
N ARG A 185 11.78 -9.97 19.32
CA ARG A 185 11.34 -8.65 18.91
C ARG A 185 11.27 -8.49 17.38
N PRO A 186 12.32 -8.82 16.60
CA PRO A 186 12.24 -8.81 15.13
C PRO A 186 11.26 -9.86 14.59
N GLY A 187 11.23 -11.06 15.18
CA GLY A 187 10.35 -12.16 14.77
C GLY A 187 8.88 -11.80 14.93
N LEU A 188 8.46 -11.26 16.08
CA LEU A 188 7.10 -10.78 16.29
C LEU A 188 6.74 -9.65 15.33
N ALA A 189 7.68 -8.73 15.05
CA ALA A 189 7.46 -7.66 14.10
C ALA A 189 7.13 -8.20 12.70
N VAL A 190 7.86 -9.23 12.23
CA VAL A 190 7.60 -9.89 10.95
C VAL A 190 6.24 -10.59 10.94
N LEU A 191 5.86 -11.28 12.03
CA LEU A 191 4.55 -11.91 12.15
C LEU A 191 3.42 -10.86 12.05
N VAL A 192 3.52 -9.78 12.83
CA VAL A 192 2.55 -8.67 12.78
C VAL A 192 2.47 -8.09 11.38
N LEU A 193 3.61 -7.84 10.72
CA LEU A 193 3.66 -7.35 9.35
C LEU A 193 2.99 -8.31 8.35
N GLY A 194 3.14 -9.60 8.53
CA GLY A 194 2.53 -10.61 7.67
C GLY A 194 1.00 -10.64 7.78
N PHE A 195 0.48 -10.64 9.00
CA PHE A 195 -0.97 -10.82 9.22
C PHE A 195 -1.76 -9.52 9.07
N LEU A 196 -1.34 -8.41 9.69
CA LEU A 196 -2.11 -7.17 9.71
C LEU A 196 -1.90 -6.33 8.44
N PRO A 197 -0.76 -5.68 8.19
CA PRO A 197 -0.61 -4.81 7.04
C PRO A 197 -0.40 -5.58 5.72
N THR A 198 -0.20 -6.89 5.74
CA THR A 198 -0.07 -7.68 4.51
C THR A 198 -1.33 -8.49 4.22
N ALA A 199 -1.72 -9.45 5.03
CA ALA A 199 -2.90 -10.27 4.72
C ALA A 199 -4.19 -9.44 4.79
N LEU A 200 -4.52 -8.89 5.96
CA LEU A 200 -5.76 -8.17 6.18
C LEU A 200 -5.87 -6.92 5.31
N ALA A 201 -4.83 -6.07 5.30
CA ALA A 201 -4.89 -4.85 4.51
C ALA A 201 -4.90 -5.11 3.00
N ASN A 202 -4.19 -6.16 2.50
CA ASN A 202 -4.27 -6.53 1.08
C ASN A 202 -5.67 -7.01 0.69
N LEU A 203 -6.33 -7.81 1.54
CA LEU A 203 -7.69 -8.23 1.32
C LEU A 203 -8.65 -7.04 1.27
N LEU A 204 -8.60 -6.15 2.25
CA LEU A 204 -9.42 -4.94 2.29
C LEU A 204 -9.16 -4.05 1.07
N ARG A 205 -7.89 -3.91 0.67
CA ARG A 205 -7.50 -3.18 -0.53
C ARG A 205 -8.15 -3.73 -1.79
N VAL A 206 -8.09 -5.05 -1.99
CA VAL A 206 -8.73 -5.71 -3.15
C VAL A 206 -10.25 -5.47 -3.14
N ILE A 207 -10.92 -5.68 -2.00
CA ILE A 207 -12.35 -5.44 -1.86
C ILE A 207 -12.71 -4.00 -2.21
N VAL A 208 -12.00 -3.02 -1.66
CA VAL A 208 -12.28 -1.59 -1.88
C VAL A 208 -12.02 -1.19 -3.33
N ILE A 209 -10.91 -1.62 -3.93
CA ILE A 209 -10.62 -1.32 -5.34
C ILE A 209 -11.70 -1.89 -6.26
N ARG A 210 -12.14 -3.11 -5.99
CA ARG A 210 -13.15 -3.79 -6.82
C ARG A 210 -14.54 -3.19 -6.66
N SER A 211 -14.90 -2.74 -5.47
CA SER A 211 -16.24 -2.17 -5.16
C SER A 211 -16.32 -0.67 -5.38
N ALA A 212 -15.36 0.10 -4.86
CA ALA A 212 -15.42 1.57 -4.82
C ALA A 212 -14.46 2.28 -5.80
N GLY A 213 -13.51 1.53 -6.39
CA GLY A 213 -12.55 2.06 -7.35
C GLY A 213 -11.15 2.27 -6.79
N SER A 214 -10.19 2.40 -7.72
CA SER A 214 -8.78 2.55 -7.39
C SER A 214 -8.46 3.92 -6.78
N VAL A 215 -9.09 4.98 -7.28
CA VAL A 215 -8.94 6.35 -6.73
C VAL A 215 -9.46 6.43 -5.30
N PHE A 216 -10.63 5.82 -5.01
CA PHE A 216 -11.18 5.82 -3.65
C PHE A 216 -10.22 5.14 -2.67
N MET A 217 -9.67 3.98 -3.05
CA MET A 217 -8.71 3.26 -2.20
C MET A 217 -7.48 4.10 -1.87
N THR A 218 -6.96 4.88 -2.82
CA THR A 218 -5.75 5.66 -2.58
C THR A 218 -5.96 6.83 -1.60
N LEU A 219 -7.18 7.33 -1.46
CA LEU A 219 -7.50 8.37 -0.47
C LEU A 219 -7.35 7.88 0.97
N VAL A 220 -7.47 6.57 1.20
CA VAL A 220 -7.21 5.94 2.52
C VAL A 220 -5.75 6.16 2.94
N ASN A 221 -4.81 6.23 1.99
CA ASN A 221 -3.39 6.43 2.31
C ASN A 221 -3.10 7.77 2.98
N TYR A 222 -3.96 8.78 2.82
CA TYR A 222 -3.80 10.04 3.56
C TYR A 222 -4.07 9.90 5.06
N GLN A 223 -4.78 8.85 5.48
CA GLN A 223 -5.02 8.58 6.89
C GLN A 223 -3.80 7.93 7.57
N VAL A 224 -2.94 7.25 6.81
CA VAL A 224 -1.79 6.54 7.36
C VAL A 224 -0.85 7.48 8.14
N PRO A 225 -0.37 8.61 7.60
CA PRO A 225 0.45 9.55 8.36
C PRO A 225 -0.26 10.11 9.60
N LEU A 226 -1.56 10.38 9.51
CA LEU A 226 -2.35 10.89 10.63
C LEU A 226 -2.38 9.89 11.79
N TRP A 227 -2.72 8.64 11.50
CA TRP A 227 -2.75 7.59 12.51
C TRP A 227 -1.35 7.29 13.07
N SER A 228 -0.30 7.37 12.24
CA SER A 228 1.08 7.20 12.70
C SER A 228 1.44 8.22 13.78
N VAL A 229 1.08 9.50 13.58
CA VAL A 229 1.32 10.56 14.59
C VAL A 229 0.44 10.36 15.83
N VAL A 230 -0.83 10.02 15.66
CA VAL A 230 -1.74 9.74 16.77
C VAL A 230 -1.21 8.58 17.63
N PHE A 231 -0.83 7.46 17.03
CA PHE A 231 -0.27 6.33 17.77
C PHE A 231 1.09 6.67 18.40
N GLY A 232 1.93 7.47 17.72
CA GLY A 232 3.17 7.99 18.29
C GLY A 232 2.91 8.75 19.59
N ALA A 233 1.94 9.67 19.58
CA ALA A 233 1.57 10.45 20.77
C ALA A 233 1.01 9.57 21.90
N PHE A 234 0.07 8.66 21.61
CA PHE A 234 -0.57 7.84 22.63
C PHE A 234 0.32 6.71 23.16
N VAL A 235 1.09 6.04 22.28
CA VAL A 235 1.91 4.86 22.65
C VAL A 235 3.29 5.26 23.11
N LEU A 236 3.94 6.20 22.40
CA LEU A 236 5.29 6.66 22.72
C LEU A 236 5.32 7.92 23.61
N ARG A 237 4.16 8.50 23.91
CA ARG A 237 4.00 9.73 24.69
C ARG A 237 4.76 10.92 24.10
N GLU A 238 4.81 10.98 22.76
CA GLU A 238 5.39 12.10 22.03
C GLU A 238 4.40 13.27 21.97
N ASP A 239 4.90 14.49 22.06
CA ASP A 239 4.06 15.69 21.90
C ASP A 239 3.56 15.79 20.46
N LEU A 240 2.26 16.10 20.31
CA LEU A 240 1.66 16.36 19.00
C LEU A 240 2.18 17.68 18.44
N PRO A 241 2.92 17.68 17.33
CA PRO A 241 3.42 18.91 16.75
C PRO A 241 2.26 19.79 16.26
N PHE A 242 2.35 21.11 16.44
CA PHE A 242 1.30 22.05 15.97
C PHE A 242 0.93 21.84 14.50
N ARG A 243 1.91 21.51 13.64
CA ARG A 243 1.72 21.17 12.22
C ARG A 243 0.76 20.00 11.98
N PHE A 244 0.56 19.11 12.98
CA PHE A 244 -0.40 18.00 12.90
C PHE A 244 -1.84 18.51 12.68
N PHE A 245 -2.25 19.53 13.40
CA PHE A 245 -3.62 20.07 13.28
C PHE A 245 -3.84 20.74 11.92
N ALA A 246 -2.84 21.47 11.42
CA ALA A 246 -2.89 22.07 10.09
C ALA A 246 -2.95 20.99 8.99
N ALA A 247 -2.12 19.96 9.11
CA ALA A 247 -2.10 18.82 8.19
C ALA A 247 -3.43 18.05 8.22
N LEU A 248 -3.97 17.79 9.41
CA LEU A 248 -5.27 17.14 9.59
C LEU A 248 -6.37 17.92 8.86
N GLY A 249 -6.43 19.24 9.06
CA GLY A 249 -7.38 20.10 8.36
C GLY A 249 -7.25 20.00 6.83
N LEU A 250 -6.02 20.08 6.29
CA LEU A 250 -5.77 19.96 4.85
C LEU A 250 -6.17 18.58 4.30
N ILE A 251 -5.83 17.49 4.99
CA ILE A 251 -6.17 16.12 4.56
C ILE A 251 -7.68 15.93 4.56
N LEU A 252 -8.38 16.34 5.62
CA LEU A 252 -9.84 16.22 5.71
C LEU A 252 -10.53 17.10 4.66
N CYS A 253 -10.06 18.33 4.42
CA CYS A 253 -10.53 19.18 3.34
C CYS A 253 -10.32 18.52 1.97
N GLY A 254 -9.13 18.00 1.70
CA GLY A 254 -8.82 17.30 0.45
C GLY A 254 -9.74 16.10 0.21
N LEU A 255 -9.97 15.29 1.24
CA LEU A 255 -10.92 14.18 1.22
C LEU A 255 -12.34 14.65 0.94
N ALA A 256 -12.82 15.67 1.65
CA ALA A 256 -14.16 16.23 1.47
C ALA A 256 -14.35 16.75 0.04
N VAL A 257 -13.40 17.54 -0.47
CA VAL A 257 -13.42 18.06 -1.85
C VAL A 257 -13.41 16.92 -2.87
N SER A 258 -12.54 15.93 -2.71
CA SER A 258 -12.42 14.80 -3.64
C SER A 258 -13.68 13.93 -3.66
N GLN A 259 -14.30 13.70 -2.50
CA GLN A 259 -15.44 12.79 -2.35
C GLN A 259 -16.80 13.48 -2.40
N TRP A 260 -16.86 14.80 -2.46
CA TRP A 260 -18.12 15.54 -2.50
C TRP A 260 -18.97 15.11 -3.70
N ARG A 261 -19.77 14.08 -3.52
CA ARG A 261 -20.75 13.61 -4.49
C ARG A 261 -22.12 14.19 -4.15
N LYS A 262 -22.92 14.45 -5.20
CA LYS A 262 -24.37 14.44 -5.06
C LYS A 262 -24.79 13.17 -4.32
N PRO A 263 -25.75 13.22 -3.39
CA PRO A 263 -26.13 12.07 -2.56
C PRO A 263 -26.38 10.87 -3.47
N ILE A 264 -25.76 9.74 -3.13
CA ILE A 264 -26.01 8.45 -3.76
C ILE A 264 -27.49 8.18 -3.56
N ARG A 265 -28.27 8.15 -4.65
CA ARG A 265 -29.64 7.66 -4.63
C ARG A 265 -29.58 6.16 -4.33
N PHE A 266 -29.68 5.80 -3.04
CA PHE A 266 -29.68 4.42 -2.57
C PHE A 266 -30.94 3.62 -2.95
N PHE A 267 -31.89 4.23 -3.69
CA PHE A 267 -33.08 3.55 -4.16
C PHE A 267 -33.30 3.86 -5.65
N GLY A 268 -32.67 3.07 -6.51
CA GLY A 268 -33.15 2.82 -7.86
C GLY A 268 -34.18 1.70 -7.78
N ARG A 269 -35.47 2.04 -7.85
CA ARG A 269 -36.58 1.09 -8.03
C ARG A 269 -36.24 0.12 -9.15
N ARG A 270 -36.27 -1.16 -8.82
CA ARG A 270 -36.53 -2.21 -9.80
C ARG A 270 -37.94 -1.97 -10.33
N ALA A 271 -38.11 -1.73 -11.60
CA ALA A 271 -39.28 -1.98 -12.37
C ALA A 271 -38.93 -3.02 -13.43
#